data_787e221baee67c6bcffc223c12ec65d4
#
_entry.id   787e221baee67c6bcffc223c12ec65d4
#
_cell.length_a   1.000
_cell.length_b   1.000
_cell.length_c   1.000
_cell.angle_alpha   90.00
_cell.angle_beta   90.00
_cell.angle_gamma   90.00
#
_symmetry.space_group_name_H-M   'P 1'
#
loop_
_entity.id
_entity.type
_entity.pdbx_description
1 polymer ?
#
loop_
_entity_poly.entity_id
_entity_poly.type
_entity_poly.pdbx_seq_one_letter_code
_entity_poly.pdbx_strand_id
1 'polypeptide(L)'
;MSVARHTVAPARVSYVASRRKRFDESSSRQSAPRARGCRGAVCALPSVSTPKRVTLVRHGQSTWNEEGRIQGSSDFSVLTSKGEAQAETTRQMLEGESFDVGFRSPLKRASRTAEVIWGAREPPLVDSWVLREIDLYSFQGLLKQEGKSKFGANYAAWKADPANFEIDGHFPVRELWERGAECWEEVLRAEGKDILVVAHNAVIQAMTANALGLPPEYFRRLEQSNCGLTAFAFAPGGAVELLKLNQTPAPPVRGKDETAKRVVFVCASTEGQTSDDDATSVVDVLRVVTITRALHDGDAASAALATKVSTKSGGDAPSAISSDELENALGEGTSAVFASAGTIANFVARALGTEAGLASKLCLTRGGITVVEFAGEGPVCLACLNYSAHLS
;
A
#
# COMPACT_ATOMS: atom_id res chain seq x y z
N MET A 1 1.20 -66.06 3.10
CA MET A 1 2.08 -65.03 2.57
C MET A 1 1.71 -63.71 3.24
N SER A 2 2.48 -63.30 4.26
CA SER A 2 2.25 -62.13 5.09
C SER A 2 2.92 -60.91 4.48
N VAL A 3 2.15 -59.85 4.22
CA VAL A 3 2.69 -58.58 3.73
C VAL A 3 2.90 -57.63 4.94
N ALA A 4 4.16 -57.39 5.27
CA ALA A 4 4.56 -56.48 6.32
C ALA A 4 4.30 -55.03 5.89
N ARG A 5 3.49 -54.29 6.65
CA ARG A 5 3.32 -52.84 6.51
C ARG A 5 4.44 -52.12 7.29
N HIS A 6 5.29 -51.40 6.57
CA HIS A 6 6.23 -50.48 7.17
C HIS A 6 5.54 -49.15 7.46
N THR A 7 5.34 -48.88 8.72
CA THR A 7 4.94 -47.55 9.21
C THR A 7 6.18 -46.70 9.41
N VAL A 8 6.32 -45.63 8.62
CA VAL A 8 7.32 -44.60 8.82
C VAL A 8 6.74 -43.58 9.81
N ALA A 9 7.42 -43.40 10.93
CA ALA A 9 7.05 -42.43 11.95
C ALA A 9 7.45 -41.01 11.48
N PRO A 10 6.62 -39.97 11.75
CA PRO A 10 6.98 -38.59 11.39
C PRO A 10 8.09 -38.04 12.29
N ALA A 11 9.03 -37.33 11.69
CA ALA A 11 10.12 -36.66 12.39
C ALA A 11 9.54 -35.56 13.31
N ARG A 12 9.92 -35.61 14.58
CA ARG A 12 9.61 -34.55 15.57
C ARG A 12 10.46 -33.31 15.26
N VAL A 13 9.85 -32.26 14.76
CA VAL A 13 10.42 -30.92 14.78
C VAL A 13 10.32 -30.39 16.21
N SER A 14 11.46 -30.18 16.86
CA SER A 14 11.52 -29.59 18.21
C SER A 14 11.31 -28.07 18.12
N TYR A 15 10.11 -27.65 18.46
CA TYR A 15 9.76 -26.24 18.62
C TYR A 15 10.28 -25.75 19.97
N VAL A 16 11.23 -24.84 19.96
CA VAL A 16 11.70 -24.15 21.17
C VAL A 16 10.61 -23.17 21.58
N ALA A 17 9.79 -23.56 22.54
CA ALA A 17 8.78 -22.69 23.13
C ALA A 17 9.46 -21.57 23.94
N SER A 18 9.39 -20.32 23.45
CA SER A 18 9.79 -19.17 24.22
C SER A 18 8.79 -18.95 25.37
N ARG A 19 9.33 -18.85 26.58
CA ARG A 19 8.60 -18.73 27.83
C ARG A 19 7.61 -17.56 27.81
N ARG A 20 6.33 -17.85 28.03
CA ARG A 20 5.30 -16.89 28.44
C ARG A 20 5.71 -16.26 29.78
N LYS A 21 6.11 -14.99 29.79
CA LYS A 21 6.12 -14.18 31.02
C LYS A 21 4.69 -13.70 31.27
N ARG A 22 4.11 -14.13 32.39
CA ARG A 22 2.90 -13.51 32.96
C ARG A 22 3.25 -12.07 33.33
N PHE A 23 2.47 -11.12 32.87
CA PHE A 23 2.54 -9.74 33.33
C PHE A 23 1.87 -9.69 34.70
N ASP A 24 2.65 -9.35 35.73
CA ASP A 24 2.21 -9.04 37.09
C ASP A 24 1.97 -7.52 37.16
N GLU A 25 0.77 -7.14 37.57
CA GLU A 25 0.29 -5.75 37.63
C GLU A 25 0.74 -5.02 38.91
N SER A 26 1.96 -5.17 39.33
CA SER A 26 2.47 -4.35 40.44
C SER A 26 3.99 -4.20 40.36
N SER A 27 4.48 -3.12 39.77
CA SER A 27 5.61 -2.39 40.38
C SER A 27 6.13 -1.25 39.51
N SER A 28 6.18 -0.09 40.14
CA SER A 28 7.25 0.93 40.08
C SER A 28 7.64 1.54 38.70
N ARG A 29 7.44 2.81 38.69
CA ARG A 29 8.09 3.80 37.80
C ARG A 29 9.55 3.41 37.52
N GLN A 30 9.79 2.83 36.35
CA GLN A 30 11.12 2.81 35.76
C GLN A 30 11.11 3.81 34.58
N SER A 31 12.04 4.75 34.66
CA SER A 31 12.34 5.75 33.65
C SER A 31 12.45 5.12 32.25
N ALA A 32 11.63 5.61 31.31
CA ALA A 32 11.72 5.26 29.91
C ALA A 32 13.15 5.53 29.41
N PRO A 33 13.74 4.65 28.59
CA PRO A 33 14.99 4.94 27.94
C PRO A 33 14.75 6.15 27.02
N ARG A 34 15.53 7.22 27.23
CA ARG A 34 15.55 8.39 26.35
C ARG A 34 15.80 7.90 24.94
N ALA A 35 14.81 8.07 24.06
CA ALA A 35 14.93 7.87 22.64
C ALA A 35 16.19 8.60 22.15
N ARG A 36 17.17 7.87 21.63
CA ARG A 36 18.27 8.45 20.88
C ARG A 36 17.65 9.05 19.65
N GLY A 37 17.63 10.38 19.58
CA GLY A 37 17.00 11.13 18.51
C GLY A 37 17.58 10.75 17.14
N CYS A 38 16.89 9.94 16.41
CA CYS A 38 17.02 9.84 14.96
C CYS A 38 16.29 11.04 14.36
N ARG A 39 17.00 12.15 14.22
CA ARG A 39 16.53 13.25 13.38
C ARG A 39 16.57 12.77 11.93
N GLY A 40 15.41 12.40 11.35
CA GLY A 40 15.24 12.31 9.92
C GLY A 40 15.99 11.20 9.16
N ALA A 41 16.60 10.24 9.84
CA ALA A 41 17.29 9.14 9.16
C ALA A 41 16.29 8.07 8.72
N VAL A 42 16.18 7.86 7.42
CA VAL A 42 15.53 6.68 6.85
C VAL A 42 16.29 5.45 7.35
N CYS A 43 15.60 4.53 8.03
CA CYS A 43 16.20 3.29 8.50
C CYS A 43 16.62 2.45 7.29
N ALA A 44 17.87 2.01 7.24
CA ALA A 44 18.34 1.10 6.19
C ALA A 44 17.61 -0.24 6.33
N LEU A 45 17.07 -0.73 5.22
CA LEU A 45 16.43 -2.05 5.18
C LEU A 45 17.48 -3.16 5.31
N PRO A 46 17.13 -4.33 5.88
CA PRO A 46 18.02 -5.48 5.87
C PRO A 46 18.29 -5.94 4.45
N SER A 47 19.55 -6.30 4.17
CA SER A 47 19.90 -6.90 2.90
C SER A 47 19.37 -8.34 2.82
N VAL A 48 18.89 -8.73 1.65
CA VAL A 48 18.46 -10.10 1.37
C VAL A 48 19.58 -10.86 0.62
N SER A 49 19.75 -12.12 0.93
CA SER A 49 20.72 -12.98 0.22
C SER A 49 20.15 -13.61 -1.05
N THR A 50 18.83 -13.75 -1.12
CA THR A 50 18.08 -14.26 -2.27
C THR A 50 16.95 -13.30 -2.60
N PRO A 51 16.53 -13.18 -3.87
CA PRO A 51 15.39 -12.34 -4.23
C PRO A 51 14.13 -12.71 -3.43
N LYS A 52 13.41 -11.70 -2.96
CA LYS A 52 12.15 -11.88 -2.24
C LYS A 52 11.06 -11.02 -2.88
N ARG A 53 9.84 -11.53 -2.86
CA ARG A 53 8.61 -10.80 -3.21
C ARG A 53 7.72 -10.73 -1.97
N VAL A 54 7.32 -9.53 -1.59
CA VAL A 54 6.47 -9.31 -0.42
C VAL A 54 5.19 -8.61 -0.85
N THR A 55 4.07 -9.23 -0.54
CA THR A 55 2.73 -8.71 -0.79
C THR A 55 2.12 -8.26 0.53
N LEU A 56 1.85 -6.96 0.65
CA LEU A 56 1.20 -6.34 1.80
C LEU A 56 -0.30 -6.18 1.50
N VAL A 57 -1.17 -6.54 2.43
CA VAL A 57 -2.62 -6.40 2.30
C VAL A 57 -3.19 -5.73 3.55
N ARG A 58 -3.96 -4.66 3.38
CA ARG A 58 -4.71 -4.05 4.47
C ARG A 58 -5.93 -4.88 4.81
N HIS A 59 -6.32 -4.93 6.08
CA HIS A 59 -7.56 -5.59 6.51
C HIS A 59 -8.81 -5.04 5.80
N GLY A 60 -9.85 -5.88 5.66
CA GLY A 60 -11.16 -5.52 5.11
C GLY A 60 -11.89 -4.46 5.96
N GLN A 61 -13.01 -3.95 5.47
CA GLN A 61 -13.82 -2.99 6.22
C GLN A 61 -14.16 -3.55 7.61
N SER A 62 -13.93 -2.74 8.64
CA SER A 62 -14.26 -3.07 10.03
C SER A 62 -15.43 -2.23 10.54
N THR A 63 -16.04 -2.64 11.65
CA THR A 63 -17.15 -1.93 12.29
C THR A 63 -16.78 -0.45 12.56
N TRP A 64 -15.57 -0.17 13.02
CA TRP A 64 -15.12 1.19 13.26
C TRP A 64 -14.78 1.98 11.99
N ASN A 65 -14.45 1.29 10.88
CA ASN A 65 -14.38 1.96 9.57
C ASN A 65 -15.76 2.44 9.13
N GLU A 66 -16.78 1.59 9.29
CA GLU A 66 -18.16 1.87 8.94
C GLU A 66 -18.74 3.02 9.78
N GLU A 67 -18.50 2.99 11.11
CA GLU A 67 -18.93 4.04 12.03
C GLU A 67 -18.13 5.35 11.92
N GLY A 68 -16.99 5.35 11.20
CA GLY A 68 -16.12 6.53 11.11
C GLY A 68 -15.34 6.82 12.39
N ARG A 69 -15.05 5.79 13.20
CA ARG A 69 -14.23 5.91 14.42
C ARG A 69 -12.74 5.85 14.12
N ILE A 70 -11.97 6.48 14.98
CA ILE A 70 -10.51 6.43 15.01
C ILE A 70 -10.10 5.11 15.68
N GLN A 71 -9.54 4.17 14.91
CA GLN A 71 -9.25 2.82 15.42
C GLN A 71 -7.93 2.73 16.18
N GLY A 72 -6.85 3.20 15.56
CA GLY A 72 -5.52 2.96 16.08
C GLY A 72 -5.25 1.47 16.34
N SER A 73 -4.45 1.16 17.35
CA SER A 73 -4.11 -0.20 17.77
C SER A 73 -5.19 -0.89 18.61
N SER A 74 -6.37 -0.27 18.80
CA SER A 74 -7.51 -0.89 19.51
C SER A 74 -7.97 -2.17 18.83
N ASP A 75 -8.35 -3.18 19.63
CA ASP A 75 -8.84 -4.49 19.16
C ASP A 75 -10.35 -4.69 19.34
N PHE A 76 -11.11 -3.62 19.62
CA PHE A 76 -12.57 -3.70 19.74
C PHE A 76 -13.30 -3.82 18.41
N SER A 77 -12.67 -3.41 17.31
CA SER A 77 -13.24 -3.43 15.98
C SER A 77 -13.01 -4.77 15.27
N VAL A 78 -14.09 -5.34 14.71
CA VAL A 78 -14.08 -6.59 13.94
C VAL A 78 -14.47 -6.34 12.49
N LEU A 79 -14.29 -7.30 11.59
CA LEU A 79 -14.75 -7.18 10.20
C LEU A 79 -16.28 -7.05 10.12
N THR A 80 -16.76 -6.24 9.18
CA THR A 80 -18.15 -6.24 8.74
C THR A 80 -18.35 -7.34 7.68
N SER A 81 -19.63 -7.65 7.35
CA SER A 81 -19.94 -8.55 6.23
C SER A 81 -19.32 -8.07 4.91
N LYS A 82 -19.24 -6.76 4.71
CA LYS A 82 -18.54 -6.16 3.56
C LYS A 82 -17.03 -6.40 3.64
N GLY A 83 -16.45 -6.33 4.84
CA GLY A 83 -15.02 -6.63 5.05
C GLY A 83 -14.68 -8.09 4.76
N GLU A 84 -15.55 -9.04 5.16
CA GLU A 84 -15.40 -10.47 4.82
C GLU A 84 -15.47 -10.68 3.29
N ALA A 85 -16.43 -10.06 2.61
CA ALA A 85 -16.55 -10.14 1.15
C ALA A 85 -15.33 -9.52 0.43
N GLN A 86 -14.78 -8.42 0.95
CA GLN A 86 -13.55 -7.82 0.41
C GLN A 86 -12.35 -8.77 0.57
N ALA A 87 -12.22 -9.41 1.74
CA ALA A 87 -11.17 -10.38 1.98
C ALA A 87 -11.27 -11.60 1.06
N GLU A 88 -12.49 -12.11 0.83
CA GLU A 88 -12.74 -13.20 -0.11
C GLU A 88 -12.39 -12.81 -1.55
N THR A 89 -12.75 -11.60 -1.99
CA THR A 89 -12.37 -11.12 -3.32
C THR A 89 -10.85 -11.03 -3.47
N THR A 90 -10.14 -10.55 -2.42
CA THR A 90 -8.68 -10.51 -2.43
C THR A 90 -8.08 -11.93 -2.42
N ARG A 91 -8.70 -12.89 -1.75
CA ARG A 91 -8.31 -14.30 -1.83
C ARG A 91 -8.35 -14.80 -3.28
N GLN A 92 -9.43 -14.48 -4.00
CA GLN A 92 -9.59 -14.84 -5.42
C GLN A 92 -8.52 -14.16 -6.30
N MET A 93 -8.24 -12.86 -6.07
CA MET A 93 -7.15 -12.17 -6.79
C MET A 93 -5.77 -12.81 -6.58
N LEU A 94 -5.57 -13.48 -5.44
CA LEU A 94 -4.33 -14.16 -5.06
C LEU A 94 -4.39 -15.68 -5.24
N GLU A 95 -5.40 -16.20 -5.92
CA GLU A 95 -5.60 -17.67 -6.06
C GLU A 95 -4.45 -18.35 -6.81
N GLY A 96 -3.92 -17.68 -7.84
CA GLY A 96 -2.76 -18.15 -8.62
C GLY A 96 -1.38 -17.87 -7.99
N GLU A 97 -1.34 -17.16 -6.86
CA GLU A 97 -0.09 -16.81 -6.19
C GLU A 97 0.24 -17.84 -5.10
N SER A 98 1.45 -18.33 -5.09
CA SER A 98 1.99 -19.16 -4.00
C SER A 98 2.74 -18.29 -3.00
N PHE A 99 2.60 -18.61 -1.70
CA PHE A 99 3.35 -17.96 -0.63
C PHE A 99 4.04 -19.01 0.22
N ASP A 100 5.31 -18.77 0.55
CA ASP A 100 6.12 -19.65 1.41
C ASP A 100 5.78 -19.45 2.89
N VAL A 101 5.38 -18.24 3.26
CA VAL A 101 4.98 -17.85 4.63
C VAL A 101 4.03 -16.66 4.60
N GLY A 102 3.11 -16.62 5.55
CA GLY A 102 2.25 -15.46 5.81
C GLY A 102 2.53 -14.85 7.17
N PHE A 103 2.53 -13.52 7.26
CA PHE A 103 2.53 -12.77 8.50
C PHE A 103 1.21 -12.02 8.66
N ARG A 104 0.71 -11.96 9.89
CA ARG A 104 -0.50 -11.19 10.17
C ARG A 104 -0.39 -10.39 11.46
N SER A 105 -1.02 -9.24 11.49
CA SER A 105 -1.27 -8.53 12.73
C SER A 105 -2.19 -9.34 13.64
N PRO A 106 -1.95 -9.40 14.96
CA PRO A 106 -2.80 -10.12 15.90
C PRO A 106 -4.16 -9.44 16.16
N LEU A 107 -4.37 -8.19 15.69
CA LEU A 107 -5.65 -7.50 15.88
C LEU A 107 -6.75 -8.17 15.05
N LYS A 108 -7.91 -8.43 15.68
CA LYS A 108 -9.00 -9.27 15.16
C LYS A 108 -9.36 -9.02 13.71
N ARG A 109 -9.53 -7.76 13.30
CA ARG A 109 -9.89 -7.39 11.93
C ARG A 109 -8.84 -7.80 10.89
N ALA A 110 -7.54 -7.71 11.24
CA ALA A 110 -6.47 -8.11 10.34
C ALA A 110 -6.21 -9.61 10.40
N SER A 111 -6.25 -10.21 11.59
CA SER A 111 -6.16 -11.65 11.77
C SER A 111 -7.25 -12.37 10.99
N ARG A 112 -8.50 -11.92 11.12
CA ARG A 112 -9.63 -12.50 10.36
C ARG A 112 -9.49 -12.32 8.85
N THR A 113 -9.05 -11.14 8.38
CA THR A 113 -8.77 -10.91 6.96
C THR A 113 -7.70 -11.88 6.45
N ALA A 114 -6.63 -12.08 7.24
CA ALA A 114 -5.56 -13.00 6.88
C ALA A 114 -6.05 -14.45 6.79
N GLU A 115 -6.88 -14.89 7.72
CA GLU A 115 -7.49 -16.24 7.68
C GLU A 115 -8.29 -16.47 6.41
N VAL A 116 -9.13 -15.52 6.02
CA VAL A 116 -9.92 -15.61 4.78
C VAL A 116 -9.00 -15.67 3.55
N ILE A 117 -8.03 -14.75 3.44
CA ILE A 117 -7.11 -14.70 2.31
C ILE A 117 -6.22 -15.93 2.25
N TRP A 118 -5.73 -16.40 3.40
CA TRP A 118 -4.86 -17.58 3.48
C TRP A 118 -5.59 -18.84 3.04
N GLY A 119 -6.83 -19.01 3.47
CA GLY A 119 -7.65 -20.14 3.11
C GLY A 119 -7.02 -21.47 3.51
N ALA A 120 -6.92 -22.40 2.57
CA ALA A 120 -6.39 -23.74 2.78
C ALA A 120 -4.87 -23.87 2.46
N ARG A 121 -4.12 -22.78 2.38
CA ARG A 121 -2.68 -22.84 2.14
C ARG A 121 -1.97 -23.53 3.31
N GLU A 122 -1.08 -24.48 2.97
CA GLU A 122 -0.34 -25.27 3.97
C GLU A 122 0.82 -24.52 4.68
N PRO A 123 1.56 -23.59 4.01
CA PRO A 123 2.64 -22.85 4.67
C PRO A 123 2.16 -22.10 5.92
N PRO A 124 3.05 -21.78 6.89
CA PRO A 124 2.64 -21.18 8.15
C PRO A 124 2.12 -19.75 7.98
N LEU A 125 1.05 -19.42 8.73
CA LEU A 125 0.55 -18.07 8.95
C LEU A 125 0.92 -17.64 10.38
N VAL A 126 1.82 -16.66 10.50
CA VAL A 126 2.49 -16.29 11.75
C VAL A 126 1.94 -14.96 12.29
N ASP A 127 1.62 -14.93 13.58
CA ASP A 127 1.25 -13.68 14.28
C ASP A 127 2.49 -12.82 14.52
N SER A 128 2.42 -11.55 14.11
CA SER A 128 3.49 -10.57 14.31
C SER A 128 2.98 -9.31 15.01
N TRP A 129 3.52 -9.04 16.19
CA TRP A 129 3.12 -7.89 17.01
C TRP A 129 3.59 -6.55 16.46
N VAL A 130 4.66 -6.51 15.69
CA VAL A 130 5.14 -5.28 15.06
C VAL A 130 4.20 -4.82 13.94
N LEU A 131 3.36 -5.71 13.40
CA LEU A 131 2.37 -5.41 12.36
C LEU A 131 1.08 -4.75 12.89
N ARG A 132 0.97 -4.45 14.20
CA ARG A 132 -0.19 -3.72 14.73
C ARG A 132 -0.32 -2.34 14.11
N GLU A 133 -1.55 -1.80 14.15
CA GLU A 133 -1.81 -0.44 13.66
C GLU A 133 -1.10 0.61 14.52
N ILE A 134 -1.05 1.85 14.04
CA ILE A 134 -0.53 3.00 14.78
C ILE A 134 -1.21 3.14 16.14
N ASP A 135 -0.46 3.45 17.17
CA ASP A 135 -0.99 3.79 18.48
C ASP A 135 -1.46 5.25 18.47
N LEU A 136 -2.75 5.47 18.67
CA LEU A 136 -3.35 6.82 18.66
C LEU A 136 -3.90 7.22 20.06
N TYR A 137 -3.47 6.49 21.08
CA TYR A 137 -3.66 6.81 22.49
C TYR A 137 -5.08 7.31 22.80
N SER A 138 -5.22 8.47 23.40
CA SER A 138 -6.54 9.06 23.76
C SER A 138 -7.46 9.40 22.59
N PHE A 139 -6.99 9.33 21.34
CA PHE A 139 -7.85 9.46 20.15
C PHE A 139 -8.61 8.19 19.81
N GLN A 140 -8.14 7.02 20.29
CA GLN A 140 -8.72 5.72 19.91
C GLN A 140 -10.15 5.57 20.43
N GLY A 141 -11.04 5.06 19.58
CA GLY A 141 -12.45 4.83 19.89
C GLY A 141 -13.37 6.04 19.64
N LEU A 142 -12.83 7.25 19.50
CA LEU A 142 -13.64 8.44 19.24
C LEU A 142 -14.16 8.46 17.79
N LEU A 143 -15.36 8.96 17.60
CA LEU A 143 -15.80 9.38 16.27
C LEU A 143 -14.92 10.55 15.79
N LYS A 144 -14.74 10.70 14.49
CA LYS A 144 -13.93 11.80 13.93
C LYS A 144 -14.44 13.19 14.36
N GLN A 145 -15.76 13.35 14.51
CA GLN A 145 -16.36 14.58 15.00
C GLN A 145 -16.12 14.80 16.50
N GLU A 146 -16.18 13.73 17.31
CA GLU A 146 -15.85 13.79 18.73
C GLU A 146 -14.37 14.15 18.93
N GLY A 147 -13.46 13.55 18.13
CA GLY A 147 -12.05 13.92 18.13
C GLY A 147 -11.84 15.40 17.84
N LYS A 148 -12.53 15.94 16.82
CA LYS A 148 -12.47 17.37 16.48
C LYS A 148 -12.99 18.26 17.62
N SER A 149 -14.12 17.93 18.23
CA SER A 149 -14.73 18.75 19.30
C SER A 149 -13.96 18.63 20.62
N LYS A 150 -13.47 17.44 20.97
CA LYS A 150 -12.76 17.18 22.23
C LYS A 150 -11.32 17.71 22.25
N PHE A 151 -10.61 17.61 21.13
CA PHE A 151 -9.18 17.92 21.05
C PHE A 151 -8.86 19.18 20.24
N GLY A 152 -9.83 19.81 19.56
CA GLY A 152 -9.69 21.11 18.91
C GLY A 152 -8.40 21.30 18.13
N ALA A 153 -7.47 22.10 18.67
CA ALA A 153 -6.19 22.41 18.06
C ALA A 153 -5.31 21.16 17.83
N ASN A 154 -5.29 20.20 18.77
CA ASN A 154 -4.53 18.95 18.61
C ASN A 154 -5.08 18.12 17.46
N TYR A 155 -6.39 18.05 17.27
CA TYR A 155 -6.98 17.36 16.13
C TYR A 155 -6.66 18.06 14.80
N ALA A 156 -6.61 19.39 14.80
CA ALA A 156 -6.18 20.17 13.64
C ALA A 156 -4.69 19.91 13.30
N ALA A 157 -3.83 19.89 14.31
CA ALA A 157 -2.41 19.55 14.17
C ALA A 157 -2.22 18.13 13.60
N TRP A 158 -2.98 17.14 14.11
CA TRP A 158 -3.00 15.79 13.56
C TRP A 158 -3.34 15.73 12.06
N LYS A 159 -4.16 16.66 11.61
CA LYS A 159 -4.53 16.75 10.18
C LYS A 159 -3.49 17.46 9.35
N ALA A 160 -2.94 18.55 9.86
CA ALA A 160 -2.04 19.43 9.12
C ALA A 160 -0.61 18.88 9.05
N ASP A 161 -0.07 18.38 10.16
CA ASP A 161 1.30 17.88 10.27
C ASP A 161 1.36 16.62 11.15
N PRO A 162 0.93 15.47 10.61
CA PRO A 162 0.89 14.23 11.39
C PRO A 162 2.26 13.72 11.81
N ALA A 163 3.32 14.04 11.06
CA ALA A 163 4.69 13.62 11.37
C ALA A 163 5.24 14.26 12.66
N ASN A 164 4.83 15.49 12.93
CA ASN A 164 5.23 16.24 14.13
C ASN A 164 4.13 16.29 15.21
N PHE A 165 3.01 15.62 14.97
CA PHE A 165 1.91 15.56 15.92
C PHE A 165 2.29 14.80 17.18
N GLU A 166 2.00 15.41 18.35
CA GLU A 166 2.20 14.82 19.66
C GLU A 166 0.85 14.60 20.36
N ILE A 167 0.68 13.45 21.00
CA ILE A 167 -0.47 13.12 21.84
C ILE A 167 -0.01 12.27 23.03
N ASP A 168 -0.47 12.63 24.24
CA ASP A 168 -0.16 11.93 25.47
C ASP A 168 1.34 11.73 25.73
N GLY A 169 2.20 12.64 25.21
CA GLY A 169 3.67 12.57 25.30
C GLY A 169 4.34 11.69 24.25
N HIS A 170 3.61 11.29 23.20
CA HIS A 170 4.08 10.41 22.12
C HIS A 170 4.02 11.10 20.76
N PHE A 171 4.86 10.64 19.84
CA PHE A 171 4.86 11.02 18.41
C PHE A 171 4.42 9.83 17.55
N PRO A 172 3.12 9.57 17.42
CA PRO A 172 2.60 8.32 16.86
C PRO A 172 3.16 7.94 15.49
N VAL A 173 3.33 8.91 14.59
CA VAL A 173 3.80 8.64 13.23
C VAL A 173 5.31 8.34 13.23
N ARG A 174 6.11 9.03 14.03
CA ARG A 174 7.55 8.74 14.13
C ARG A 174 7.81 7.37 14.74
N GLU A 175 7.12 7.05 15.84
CA GLU A 175 7.18 5.72 16.47
C GLU A 175 6.75 4.62 15.50
N LEU A 176 5.73 4.89 14.68
CA LEU A 176 5.29 3.96 13.65
C LEU A 176 6.34 3.76 12.54
N TRP A 177 7.07 4.81 12.15
CA TRP A 177 8.13 4.70 11.14
C TRP A 177 9.29 3.82 11.60
N GLU A 178 9.71 3.97 12.87
CA GLU A 178 10.72 3.10 13.49
C GLU A 178 10.22 1.64 13.51
N ARG A 179 8.98 1.40 13.94
CA ARG A 179 8.36 0.07 13.92
C ARG A 179 8.15 -0.48 12.51
N GLY A 180 7.93 0.37 11.52
CA GLY A 180 7.87 -0.03 10.11
C GLY A 180 9.17 -0.65 9.61
N ALA A 181 10.32 -0.18 10.09
CA ALA A 181 11.63 -0.80 9.81
C ALA A 181 11.76 -2.15 10.51
N GLU A 182 11.30 -2.27 11.77
CA GLU A 182 11.26 -3.56 12.49
C GLU A 182 10.37 -4.59 11.77
N CYS A 183 9.23 -4.16 11.20
CA CYS A 183 8.39 -5.02 10.36
C CYS A 183 9.19 -5.60 9.18
N TRP A 184 9.95 -4.78 8.48
CA TRP A 184 10.80 -5.25 7.38
C TRP A 184 11.91 -6.18 7.85
N GLU A 185 12.51 -5.93 9.01
CA GLU A 185 13.51 -6.83 9.59
C GLU A 185 12.94 -8.22 9.84
N GLU A 186 11.74 -8.32 10.41
CA GLU A 186 11.08 -9.60 10.67
C GLU A 186 10.71 -10.31 9.37
N VAL A 187 10.05 -9.61 8.45
CA VAL A 187 9.55 -10.16 7.18
C VAL A 187 10.70 -10.60 6.27
N LEU A 188 11.74 -9.78 6.10
CA LEU A 188 12.84 -10.09 5.18
C LEU A 188 13.82 -11.14 5.72
N ARG A 189 13.85 -11.39 7.05
CA ARG A 189 14.61 -12.49 7.65
C ARG A 189 13.91 -13.85 7.55
N ALA A 190 12.61 -13.88 7.27
CA ALA A 190 11.88 -15.13 7.14
C ALA A 190 12.47 -16.01 6.02
N GLU A 191 12.39 -17.31 6.18
CA GLU A 191 12.66 -18.25 5.09
C GLU A 191 11.60 -18.14 4.01
N GLY A 192 11.98 -18.43 2.77
CA GLY A 192 11.10 -18.33 1.61
C GLY A 192 11.33 -17.08 0.77
N LYS A 193 10.73 -17.07 -0.42
CA LYS A 193 10.87 -16.01 -1.43
C LYS A 193 9.59 -15.17 -1.54
N ASP A 194 8.44 -15.83 -1.49
CA ASP A 194 7.13 -15.21 -1.67
C ASP A 194 6.40 -15.11 -0.33
N ILE A 195 6.18 -13.89 0.14
CA ILE A 195 5.70 -13.60 1.50
C ILE A 195 4.43 -12.77 1.44
N LEU A 196 3.39 -13.20 2.16
CA LEU A 196 2.18 -12.41 2.37
C LEU A 196 2.22 -11.74 3.75
N VAL A 197 1.83 -10.47 3.82
CA VAL A 197 1.68 -9.71 5.07
C VAL A 197 0.29 -9.11 5.12
N VAL A 198 -0.49 -9.41 6.15
CA VAL A 198 -1.82 -8.80 6.36
C VAL A 198 -1.80 -7.91 7.59
N ALA A 199 -2.00 -6.62 7.38
CA ALA A 199 -1.84 -5.61 8.42
C ALA A 199 -2.89 -4.46 8.30
N HIS A 200 -2.47 -3.23 8.60
CA HIS A 200 -3.37 -2.09 8.69
C HIS A 200 -2.88 -0.92 7.83
N ASN A 201 -3.73 0.11 7.74
CA ASN A 201 -3.48 1.25 6.89
C ASN A 201 -2.16 1.97 7.19
N ALA A 202 -1.98 2.43 8.42
CA ALA A 202 -0.84 3.28 8.75
C ALA A 202 0.48 2.48 8.79
N VAL A 203 0.47 1.25 9.32
CA VAL A 203 1.68 0.42 9.32
C VAL A 203 2.12 0.02 7.91
N ILE A 204 1.19 -0.27 7.00
CA ILE A 204 1.54 -0.54 5.59
C ILE A 204 2.09 0.72 4.91
N GLN A 205 1.53 1.90 5.20
CA GLN A 205 2.11 3.16 4.70
C GLN A 205 3.54 3.36 5.20
N ALA A 206 3.80 3.13 6.50
CA ALA A 206 5.13 3.23 7.06
C ALA A 206 6.11 2.22 6.45
N MET A 207 5.69 0.96 6.29
CA MET A 207 6.48 -0.06 5.61
C MET A 207 6.77 0.35 4.15
N THR A 208 5.75 0.78 3.41
CA THR A 208 5.91 1.23 2.01
C THR A 208 6.87 2.40 1.90
N ALA A 209 6.70 3.40 2.76
CA ALA A 209 7.58 4.58 2.79
C ALA A 209 9.02 4.20 3.15
N ASN A 210 9.24 3.37 4.16
CA ASN A 210 10.58 2.88 4.54
C ASN A 210 11.26 2.15 3.39
N ALA A 211 10.54 1.27 2.66
CA ALA A 211 11.08 0.55 1.51
C ALA A 211 11.51 1.51 0.38
N LEU A 212 10.77 2.59 0.20
CA LEU A 212 11.07 3.61 -0.80
C LEU A 212 12.11 4.63 -0.33
N GLY A 213 12.48 4.65 0.95
CA GLY A 213 13.40 5.62 1.52
C GLY A 213 12.73 6.97 1.83
N LEU A 214 11.43 6.97 2.14
CA LEU A 214 10.65 8.17 2.40
C LEU A 214 10.46 8.40 3.91
N PRO A 215 10.64 9.63 4.41
CA PRO A 215 10.54 9.95 5.83
C PRO A 215 9.07 10.06 6.32
N PRO A 216 8.83 10.25 7.65
CA PRO A 216 7.49 10.30 8.23
C PRO A 216 6.54 11.36 7.65
N GLU A 217 7.06 12.42 7.04
CA GLU A 217 6.32 13.47 6.36
C GLU A 217 5.50 12.95 5.16
N TYR A 218 5.81 11.73 4.68
CA TYR A 218 5.05 11.04 3.62
C TYR A 218 3.83 10.28 4.14
N PHE A 219 3.55 10.28 5.43
CA PHE A 219 2.33 9.72 5.98
C PHE A 219 1.09 10.31 5.28
N ARG A 220 0.17 9.45 4.84
CA ARG A 220 -1.04 9.76 4.04
C ARG A 220 -0.78 10.14 2.57
N ARG A 221 0.45 10.03 2.07
CA ARG A 221 0.74 10.25 0.65
C ARG A 221 0.74 8.97 -0.20
N LEU A 222 0.63 7.81 0.45
CA LEU A 222 0.59 6.49 -0.19
C LEU A 222 -0.71 5.80 0.23
N GLU A 223 -1.70 5.76 -0.65
CA GLU A 223 -3.03 5.26 -0.28
C GLU A 223 -3.04 3.75 -0.04
N GLN A 224 -3.84 3.32 0.93
CA GLN A 224 -4.11 1.93 1.25
C GLN A 224 -5.60 1.72 1.52
N SER A 225 -6.33 1.22 0.55
CA SER A 225 -7.75 0.87 0.65
C SER A 225 -7.95 -0.42 1.47
N ASN A 226 -9.16 -0.64 2.01
CA ASN A 226 -9.49 -1.92 2.62
C ASN A 226 -9.29 -3.06 1.61
N CYS A 227 -8.57 -4.10 2.01
CA CYS A 227 -8.11 -5.19 1.15
C CYS A 227 -7.29 -4.74 -0.07
N GLY A 228 -6.75 -3.52 -0.06
CA GLY A 228 -5.80 -3.06 -1.06
C GLY A 228 -4.47 -3.78 -0.94
N LEU A 229 -3.92 -4.18 -2.08
CA LEU A 229 -2.71 -4.97 -2.19
C LEU A 229 -1.56 -4.09 -2.67
N THR A 230 -0.41 -4.16 -1.99
CA THR A 230 0.84 -3.49 -2.35
C THR A 230 1.94 -4.53 -2.42
N ALA A 231 2.72 -4.56 -3.50
CA ALA A 231 3.72 -5.59 -3.73
C ALA A 231 5.11 -4.99 -4.01
N PHE A 232 6.12 -5.61 -3.42
CA PHE A 232 7.52 -5.26 -3.55
C PHE A 232 8.35 -6.45 -4.05
N ALA A 233 9.42 -6.13 -4.79
CA ALA A 233 10.55 -7.03 -5.03
C ALA A 233 11.78 -6.49 -4.32
N PHE A 234 12.52 -7.40 -3.69
CA PHE A 234 13.80 -7.14 -3.03
C PHE A 234 14.87 -8.02 -3.70
N ALA A 235 15.95 -7.40 -4.14
CA ALA A 235 17.06 -8.12 -4.73
C ALA A 235 18.31 -8.11 -3.83
N PRO A 236 19.19 -9.10 -3.93
CA PRO A 236 20.51 -9.05 -3.31
C PRO A 236 21.25 -7.78 -3.70
N GLY A 237 21.97 -7.18 -2.74
CA GLY A 237 22.61 -5.88 -2.95
C GLY A 237 21.76 -4.68 -2.58
N GLY A 238 20.52 -4.90 -2.08
CA GLY A 238 19.66 -3.84 -1.48
C GLY A 238 18.76 -3.11 -2.48
N ALA A 239 18.66 -3.58 -3.73
CA ALA A 239 17.70 -3.03 -4.68
C ALA A 239 16.27 -3.37 -4.25
N VAL A 240 15.39 -2.37 -4.30
CA VAL A 240 13.97 -2.48 -3.92
C VAL A 240 13.13 -1.88 -5.03
N GLU A 241 12.11 -2.60 -5.45
CA GLU A 241 11.15 -2.17 -6.46
C GLU A 241 9.72 -2.24 -5.91
N LEU A 242 8.96 -1.18 -6.08
CA LEU A 242 7.51 -1.16 -5.86
C LEU A 242 6.83 -1.63 -7.14
N LEU A 243 6.32 -2.85 -7.12
CA LEU A 243 5.68 -3.49 -8.28
C LEU A 243 4.23 -3.02 -8.45
N LYS A 244 3.51 -2.88 -7.34
CA LYS A 244 2.09 -2.50 -7.28
C LYS A 244 1.83 -1.72 -6.00
N LEU A 245 1.00 -0.67 -6.06
CA LEU A 245 0.47 0.00 -4.88
C LEU A 245 -1.05 0.00 -4.93
N ASN A 246 -1.67 -0.39 -3.81
CA ASN A 246 -3.10 -0.25 -3.56
C ASN A 246 -4.00 -0.87 -4.65
N GLN A 247 -3.66 -2.08 -5.11
CA GLN A 247 -4.51 -2.83 -6.04
C GLN A 247 -5.79 -3.27 -5.35
N THR A 248 -6.93 -2.94 -5.92
CA THR A 248 -8.25 -3.38 -5.44
C THR A 248 -9.04 -3.97 -6.61
N PRO A 249 -10.07 -4.82 -6.36
CA PRO A 249 -10.91 -5.38 -7.42
C PRO A 249 -11.63 -4.32 -8.25
N ALA A 250 -11.98 -3.20 -7.63
CA ALA A 250 -12.58 -2.08 -8.33
C ALA A 250 -11.49 -1.23 -8.99
N PRO A 251 -11.79 -0.57 -10.13
CA PRO A 251 -10.86 0.36 -10.75
C PRO A 251 -10.29 1.38 -9.75
N PRO A 252 -9.02 1.78 -9.89
CA PRO A 252 -8.35 2.64 -8.92
C PRO A 252 -8.91 4.06 -8.86
N VAL A 253 -9.72 4.44 -9.83
CA VAL A 253 -10.34 5.76 -9.89
C VAL A 253 -11.75 5.67 -9.32
N ARG A 254 -11.95 6.22 -8.13
CA ARG A 254 -13.23 6.22 -7.43
C ARG A 254 -13.82 7.62 -7.35
N GLY A 255 -15.14 7.68 -7.54
CA GLY A 255 -15.95 8.82 -7.19
C GLY A 255 -16.22 9.79 -8.34
N LYS A 256 -17.36 10.45 -8.20
CA LYS A 256 -17.85 11.51 -9.09
C LYS A 256 -17.41 12.91 -8.59
N ASP A 257 -16.30 12.99 -7.84
CA ASP A 257 -15.82 14.29 -7.41
C ASP A 257 -15.13 14.95 -8.59
N GLU A 258 -15.92 15.68 -9.36
CA GLU A 258 -15.50 16.43 -10.55
C GLU A 258 -14.58 17.61 -10.19
N THR A 259 -14.52 17.98 -8.93
CA THR A 259 -13.69 19.10 -8.44
C THR A 259 -12.28 18.62 -8.03
N ALA A 260 -12.10 17.32 -7.79
CA ALA A 260 -10.78 16.78 -7.44
C ALA A 260 -9.85 16.79 -8.66
N LYS A 261 -8.74 17.49 -8.55
CA LYS A 261 -7.66 17.43 -9.55
C LYS A 261 -7.00 16.06 -9.47
N ARG A 262 -7.13 15.27 -10.54
CA ARG A 262 -6.62 13.89 -10.61
C ARG A 262 -5.94 13.62 -11.92
N VAL A 263 -4.85 12.87 -11.90
CA VAL A 263 -4.18 12.38 -13.09
C VAL A 263 -4.21 10.86 -13.09
N VAL A 264 -4.71 10.30 -14.19
CA VAL A 264 -4.74 8.88 -14.47
C VAL A 264 -3.72 8.62 -15.58
N PHE A 265 -2.58 8.09 -15.23
CA PHE A 265 -1.57 7.67 -16.19
C PHE A 265 -1.87 6.27 -16.70
N VAL A 266 -1.68 6.11 -18.00
CA VAL A 266 -1.66 4.82 -18.68
C VAL A 266 -0.25 4.61 -19.24
N CYS A 267 0.43 3.57 -18.83
CA CYS A 267 1.76 3.22 -19.31
C CYS A 267 1.66 2.70 -20.76
N ALA A 268 2.07 3.49 -21.72
CA ALA A 268 1.97 3.17 -23.14
C ALA A 268 3.15 2.35 -23.66
N SER A 269 4.35 2.55 -23.07
CA SER A 269 5.57 1.85 -23.46
C SER A 269 6.47 1.55 -22.26
N THR A 270 7.14 0.42 -22.31
CA THR A 270 8.25 0.05 -21.46
C THR A 270 9.45 -0.26 -22.33
N GLU A 271 10.66 -0.21 -21.80
CA GLU A 271 11.86 -0.53 -22.57
C GLU A 271 11.74 -1.94 -23.20
N GLY A 272 11.76 -1.98 -24.55
CA GLY A 272 11.81 -3.21 -25.34
C GLY A 272 10.48 -3.89 -25.69
N GLN A 273 9.31 -3.32 -25.38
CA GLN A 273 8.01 -3.94 -25.71
C GLN A 273 7.12 -3.03 -26.57
N THR A 274 6.65 -3.59 -27.71
CA THR A 274 5.61 -2.98 -28.56
C THR A 274 4.57 -4.05 -28.91
N SER A 275 3.30 -3.91 -28.50
CA SER A 275 2.17 -4.71 -28.97
C SER A 275 0.86 -3.91 -28.97
N ASP A 276 -0.14 -4.34 -29.77
CA ASP A 276 -1.31 -3.52 -30.11
C ASP A 276 -2.59 -3.82 -29.29
N ASP A 277 -2.60 -4.82 -28.39
CA ASP A 277 -3.86 -5.38 -27.84
C ASP A 277 -4.42 -4.68 -26.58
N ASP A 278 -3.67 -3.79 -25.93
CA ASP A 278 -4.03 -3.27 -24.60
C ASP A 278 -5.14 -2.20 -24.60
N ALA A 279 -5.42 -1.59 -25.76
CA ALA A 279 -6.33 -0.43 -25.83
C ALA A 279 -7.77 -0.75 -25.38
N THR A 280 -8.27 -1.96 -25.60
CA THR A 280 -9.65 -2.33 -25.22
C THR A 280 -9.81 -2.45 -23.72
N SER A 281 -8.90 -3.16 -23.08
CA SER A 281 -8.88 -3.35 -21.62
C SER A 281 -8.70 -2.02 -20.87
N VAL A 282 -7.86 -1.12 -21.39
CA VAL A 282 -7.69 0.24 -20.84
C VAL A 282 -8.99 1.06 -20.95
N VAL A 283 -9.69 1.01 -22.10
CA VAL A 283 -10.99 1.70 -22.28
C VAL A 283 -12.00 1.24 -21.24
N ASP A 284 -12.08 -0.06 -20.95
CA ASP A 284 -13.04 -0.59 -20.00
C ASP A 284 -12.80 -0.09 -18.57
N VAL A 285 -11.54 0.07 -18.18
CA VAL A 285 -11.20 0.68 -16.88
C VAL A 285 -11.49 2.18 -16.87
N LEU A 286 -11.21 2.89 -17.95
CA LEU A 286 -11.41 4.34 -18.01
C LEU A 286 -12.88 4.75 -18.17
N ARG A 287 -13.77 3.86 -18.63
CA ARG A 287 -15.22 4.15 -18.77
C ARG A 287 -15.93 4.51 -17.48
N VAL A 288 -15.39 4.11 -16.34
CA VAL A 288 -15.97 4.41 -15.02
C VAL A 288 -15.57 5.80 -14.50
N VAL A 289 -14.78 6.54 -15.28
CA VAL A 289 -14.24 7.85 -14.92
C VAL A 289 -14.66 8.87 -15.95
N THR A 290 -15.13 10.04 -15.50
CA THR A 290 -15.31 11.20 -16.37
C THR A 290 -13.94 11.81 -16.65
N ILE A 291 -13.38 11.56 -17.82
CA ILE A 291 -12.12 12.15 -18.27
C ILE A 291 -12.43 13.51 -18.85
N THR A 292 -11.86 14.56 -18.29
CA THR A 292 -12.01 15.94 -18.75
C THR A 292 -11.00 16.32 -19.84
N ARG A 293 -9.87 15.58 -19.92
CA ARG A 293 -8.79 15.86 -20.86
C ARG A 293 -7.95 14.60 -21.13
N ALA A 294 -7.60 14.36 -22.39
CA ALA A 294 -6.68 13.29 -22.80
C ALA A 294 -5.38 13.89 -23.36
N LEU A 295 -4.24 13.45 -22.85
CA LEU A 295 -2.91 13.94 -23.16
C LEU A 295 -1.95 12.78 -23.45
N HIS A 296 -0.84 13.03 -24.17
CA HIS A 296 0.26 12.08 -24.33
C HIS A 296 1.63 12.80 -24.31
N ASP A 297 2.69 12.10 -23.90
CA ASP A 297 4.05 12.65 -23.72
C ASP A 297 4.83 12.85 -25.04
N GLY A 298 4.18 12.72 -26.17
CA GLY A 298 4.82 12.89 -27.47
C GLY A 298 5.49 11.63 -28.04
N ASP A 299 5.69 10.59 -27.23
CA ASP A 299 6.16 9.29 -27.71
C ASP A 299 5.15 8.65 -28.67
N ALA A 300 5.65 7.99 -29.74
CA ALA A 300 4.79 7.43 -30.79
C ALA A 300 3.82 6.36 -30.25
N ALA A 301 4.25 5.50 -29.31
CA ALA A 301 3.40 4.49 -28.69
C ALA A 301 2.33 5.15 -27.81
N SER A 302 2.69 6.19 -27.07
CA SER A 302 1.78 6.98 -26.23
C SER A 302 0.71 7.67 -27.07
N ALA A 303 1.09 8.33 -28.16
CA ALA A 303 0.17 8.97 -29.07
C ALA A 303 -0.78 7.97 -29.77
N ALA A 304 -0.26 6.81 -30.19
CA ALA A 304 -1.06 5.76 -30.81
C ALA A 304 -2.09 5.17 -29.83
N LEU A 305 -1.68 4.85 -28.58
CA LEU A 305 -2.57 4.32 -27.58
C LEU A 305 -3.63 5.35 -27.17
N ALA A 306 -3.24 6.60 -26.93
CA ALA A 306 -4.14 7.70 -26.61
C ALA A 306 -5.23 7.87 -27.70
N THR A 307 -4.83 7.88 -28.95
CA THR A 307 -5.75 8.00 -30.11
C THR A 307 -6.73 6.81 -30.17
N LYS A 308 -6.23 5.58 -30.00
CA LYS A 308 -7.08 4.37 -30.00
C LYS A 308 -8.11 4.41 -28.85
N VAL A 309 -7.71 4.81 -27.65
CA VAL A 309 -8.59 4.92 -26.48
C VAL A 309 -9.62 6.03 -26.68
N SER A 310 -9.21 7.23 -27.12
CA SER A 310 -10.12 8.35 -27.38
C SER A 310 -11.15 8.01 -28.47
N THR A 311 -10.73 7.39 -29.56
CA THR A 311 -11.66 6.93 -30.62
C THR A 311 -12.68 5.92 -30.12
N LYS A 312 -12.27 4.95 -29.29
CA LYS A 312 -13.17 3.94 -28.73
C LYS A 312 -14.12 4.51 -27.67
N SER A 313 -13.73 5.56 -26.95
CA SER A 313 -14.56 6.22 -25.93
C SER A 313 -15.41 7.35 -26.47
N GLY A 314 -15.26 7.75 -27.74
CA GLY A 314 -15.98 8.87 -28.34
C GLY A 314 -15.51 10.23 -27.82
N GLY A 315 -14.29 10.33 -27.30
CA GLY A 315 -13.70 11.56 -26.78
C GLY A 315 -12.95 12.38 -27.84
N ASP A 316 -12.54 13.58 -27.45
CA ASP A 316 -11.72 14.48 -28.30
C ASP A 316 -10.35 13.87 -28.61
N ALA A 317 -9.72 14.37 -29.68
CA ALA A 317 -8.36 13.97 -30.03
C ALA A 317 -7.38 14.35 -28.91
N PRO A 318 -6.49 13.42 -28.51
CA PRO A 318 -5.53 13.69 -27.46
C PRO A 318 -4.47 14.72 -27.94
N SER A 319 -4.01 15.55 -27.00
CA SER A 319 -2.99 16.56 -27.28
C SER A 319 -1.61 16.12 -26.77
N ALA A 320 -0.57 16.43 -27.51
CA ALA A 320 0.79 16.25 -27.05
C ALA A 320 1.14 17.26 -25.94
N ILE A 321 1.91 16.81 -24.96
CA ILE A 321 2.40 17.65 -23.88
C ILE A 321 3.81 17.21 -23.47
N SER A 322 4.68 18.17 -23.18
CA SER A 322 6.00 17.86 -22.64
C SER A 322 5.91 17.48 -21.15
N SER A 323 6.89 16.72 -20.68
CA SER A 323 6.98 16.31 -19.28
C SER A 323 7.01 17.49 -18.31
N ASP A 324 7.62 18.62 -18.74
CA ASP A 324 7.79 19.81 -17.90
C ASP A 324 6.53 20.68 -17.85
N GLU A 325 5.71 20.63 -18.90
CA GLU A 325 4.45 21.36 -18.96
C GLU A 325 3.30 20.58 -18.32
N LEU A 326 3.45 19.28 -18.14
CA LEU A 326 2.38 18.39 -17.68
C LEU A 326 1.76 18.86 -16.35
N GLU A 327 2.55 19.27 -15.38
CA GLU A 327 2.06 19.75 -14.06
C GLU A 327 1.21 21.03 -14.20
N ASN A 328 1.60 21.92 -15.10
CA ASN A 328 0.90 23.19 -15.35
C ASN A 328 -0.35 23.00 -16.23
N ALA A 329 -0.38 21.97 -17.07
CA ALA A 329 -1.51 21.67 -17.94
C ALA A 329 -2.67 20.96 -17.23
N LEU A 330 -2.47 20.48 -16.02
CA LEU A 330 -3.50 19.79 -15.24
C LEU A 330 -4.51 20.81 -14.70
N GLY A 331 -5.72 20.80 -15.27
CA GLY A 331 -6.87 21.56 -14.77
C GLY A 331 -7.62 20.83 -13.63
N GLU A 332 -8.78 21.36 -13.26
CA GLU A 332 -9.73 20.65 -12.40
C GLU A 332 -10.29 19.40 -13.10
N GLY A 333 -10.74 18.44 -12.32
CA GLY A 333 -11.26 17.16 -12.80
C GLY A 333 -10.18 16.12 -13.06
N THR A 334 -10.49 15.12 -13.89
CA THR A 334 -9.61 13.99 -14.17
C THR A 334 -8.98 14.09 -15.54
N SER A 335 -7.66 14.19 -15.59
CA SER A 335 -6.88 14.12 -16.83
C SER A 335 -6.35 12.69 -17.04
N ALA A 336 -6.55 12.12 -18.23
CA ALA A 336 -5.89 10.89 -18.65
C ALA A 336 -4.61 11.23 -19.42
N VAL A 337 -3.49 10.63 -19.01
CA VAL A 337 -2.17 10.86 -19.61
C VAL A 337 -1.58 9.54 -20.05
N PHE A 338 -1.31 9.42 -21.33
CA PHE A 338 -0.66 8.27 -21.94
C PHE A 338 0.83 8.57 -22.08
N ALA A 339 1.67 7.80 -21.41
CA ALA A 339 3.09 8.11 -21.36
C ALA A 339 3.97 6.85 -21.20
N SER A 340 5.25 7.02 -21.47
CA SER A 340 6.26 5.99 -21.21
C SER A 340 6.42 5.72 -19.71
N ALA A 341 6.89 4.54 -19.36
CA ALA A 341 7.18 4.17 -17.96
C ALA A 341 8.11 5.19 -17.27
N GLY A 342 9.16 5.64 -17.98
CA GLY A 342 10.09 6.64 -17.47
C GLY A 342 9.44 8.00 -17.20
N THR A 343 8.59 8.47 -18.11
CA THR A 343 7.83 9.72 -17.94
C THR A 343 6.92 9.66 -16.72
N ILE A 344 6.17 8.55 -16.55
CA ILE A 344 5.27 8.36 -15.42
C ILE A 344 6.04 8.30 -14.10
N ALA A 345 7.12 7.50 -14.03
CA ALA A 345 7.92 7.35 -12.83
C ALA A 345 8.54 8.68 -12.37
N ASN A 346 9.08 9.47 -13.31
CA ASN A 346 9.63 10.78 -13.03
C ASN A 346 8.57 11.78 -12.58
N PHE A 347 7.38 11.76 -13.21
CA PHE A 347 6.27 12.61 -12.77
C PHE A 347 5.84 12.28 -11.35
N VAL A 348 5.64 10.99 -11.03
CA VAL A 348 5.25 10.56 -9.68
C VAL A 348 6.28 10.99 -8.64
N ALA A 349 7.58 10.83 -8.93
CA ALA A 349 8.65 11.26 -8.03
C ALA A 349 8.61 12.77 -7.78
N ARG A 350 8.50 13.60 -8.84
CA ARG A 350 8.38 15.06 -8.72
C ARG A 350 7.12 15.49 -7.98
N ALA A 351 5.97 14.94 -8.34
CA ALA A 351 4.69 15.27 -7.72
C ALA A 351 4.67 14.95 -6.22
N LEU A 352 5.36 13.90 -5.81
CA LEU A 352 5.59 13.58 -4.40
C LEU A 352 6.67 14.46 -3.75
N GLY A 353 7.37 15.30 -4.49
CA GLY A 353 8.45 16.15 -3.98
C GLY A 353 9.69 15.34 -3.56
N THR A 354 9.97 14.24 -4.26
CA THR A 354 11.14 13.41 -4.02
C THR A 354 12.25 13.68 -5.03
N GLU A 355 13.48 13.29 -4.67
CA GLU A 355 14.61 13.29 -5.61
C GLU A 355 14.52 12.10 -6.60
N ALA A 356 15.34 12.12 -7.64
CA ALA A 356 15.35 11.14 -8.73
C ALA A 356 15.45 9.65 -8.30
N GLY A 357 15.89 9.37 -7.08
CA GLY A 357 16.02 8.01 -6.55
C GLY A 357 14.70 7.25 -6.36
N LEU A 358 13.55 7.94 -6.26
CA LEU A 358 12.26 7.26 -6.18
C LEU A 358 11.84 6.69 -7.54
N ALA A 359 12.04 7.43 -8.62
CA ALA A 359 11.62 7.00 -9.96
C ALA A 359 12.20 5.63 -10.35
N SER A 360 13.45 5.36 -9.99
CA SER A 360 14.11 4.08 -10.28
C SER A 360 13.58 2.88 -9.46
N LYS A 361 12.78 3.15 -8.43
CA LYS A 361 12.14 2.11 -7.61
C LYS A 361 10.71 1.79 -8.05
N LEU A 362 10.14 2.52 -9.00
CA LEU A 362 8.78 2.32 -9.46
C LEU A 362 8.78 1.40 -10.69
N CYS A 363 8.19 0.21 -10.54
CA CYS A 363 8.03 -0.73 -11.64
C CYS A 363 6.68 -0.47 -12.33
N LEU A 364 6.72 -0.17 -13.62
CA LEU A 364 5.54 0.10 -14.43
C LEU A 364 5.47 -0.89 -15.58
N THR A 365 4.30 -1.46 -15.80
CA THR A 365 4.05 -2.38 -16.91
C THR A 365 3.19 -1.70 -17.97
N ARG A 366 3.36 -2.08 -19.22
CA ARG A 366 2.54 -1.59 -20.31
C ARG A 366 1.06 -1.89 -20.06
N GLY A 367 0.19 -0.93 -20.37
CA GLY A 367 -1.24 -0.97 -20.05
C GLY A 367 -1.56 -0.70 -18.57
N GLY A 368 -0.56 -0.72 -17.69
CA GLY A 368 -0.74 -0.46 -16.26
C GLY A 368 -1.21 0.98 -16.00
N ILE A 369 -2.11 1.13 -15.02
CA ILE A 369 -2.71 2.41 -14.66
C ILE A 369 -2.14 2.90 -13.33
N THR A 370 -1.70 4.16 -13.31
CA THR A 370 -1.20 4.85 -12.12
C THR A 370 -2.04 6.10 -11.86
N VAL A 371 -2.45 6.32 -10.61
CA VAL A 371 -3.33 7.42 -10.23
C VAL A 371 -2.66 8.31 -9.21
N VAL A 372 -2.55 9.60 -9.53
CA VAL A 372 -2.06 10.65 -8.64
C VAL A 372 -3.19 11.64 -8.37
N GLU A 373 -3.46 11.89 -7.10
CA GLU A 373 -4.51 12.82 -6.64
C GLU A 373 -3.89 14.07 -6.01
N PHE A 374 -4.44 15.21 -6.38
CA PHE A 374 -4.06 16.53 -5.86
C PHE A 374 -5.21 17.05 -5.00
N ALA A 375 -5.09 16.92 -3.70
CA ALA A 375 -6.13 17.29 -2.74
C ALA A 375 -6.06 18.78 -2.42
N GLY A 376 -6.61 19.66 -3.27
CA GLY A 376 -6.71 21.09 -3.00
C GLY A 376 -5.48 21.70 -2.31
N GLU A 377 -5.62 22.09 -1.04
CA GLU A 377 -4.51 22.57 -0.17
C GLU A 377 -3.74 21.41 0.51
N GLY A 378 -4.13 20.15 0.29
CA GLY A 378 -3.49 18.99 0.89
C GLY A 378 -2.28 18.47 0.10
N PRO A 379 -1.54 17.53 0.68
CA PRO A 379 -0.40 16.92 -0.02
C PRO A 379 -0.86 16.07 -1.19
N VAL A 380 -0.01 16.00 -2.23
CA VAL A 380 -0.21 15.07 -3.35
C VAL A 380 -0.15 13.63 -2.83
N CYS A 381 -1.09 12.80 -3.30
CA CYS A 381 -1.22 11.40 -2.93
C CYS A 381 -1.04 10.48 -4.14
N LEU A 382 -0.21 9.45 -4.02
CA LEU A 382 -0.18 8.33 -4.94
C LEU A 382 -1.29 7.35 -4.53
N ALA A 383 -2.40 7.41 -5.24
CA ALA A 383 -3.60 6.63 -4.92
C ALA A 383 -3.50 5.19 -5.41
N CYS A 384 -2.81 4.96 -6.53
CA CYS A 384 -2.54 3.64 -7.08
C CYS A 384 -1.30 3.69 -7.97
N LEU A 385 -0.50 2.62 -7.97
CA LEU A 385 0.58 2.44 -8.94
C LEU A 385 0.41 1.11 -9.66
N ASN A 386 0.52 1.18 -10.98
CA ASN A 386 0.61 0.01 -11.84
C ASN A 386 -0.57 -0.97 -11.67
N TYR A 387 -1.81 -0.44 -11.64
CA TYR A 387 -3.01 -1.28 -11.66
C TYR A 387 -3.07 -2.06 -12.98
N SER A 388 -3.09 -3.39 -12.87
CA SER A 388 -2.99 -4.29 -14.01
C SER A 388 -4.02 -5.42 -14.02
N ALA A 389 -5.05 -5.36 -13.15
CA ALA A 389 -6.07 -6.41 -13.07
C ALA A 389 -6.91 -6.56 -14.37
N HIS A 390 -6.92 -5.56 -15.23
CA HIS A 390 -7.59 -5.58 -16.52
C HIS A 390 -6.73 -6.19 -17.66
N LEU A 391 -5.47 -6.51 -17.37
CA LEU A 391 -4.52 -7.07 -18.33
C LEU A 391 -4.38 -8.60 -18.22
N SER A 392 -5.09 -9.23 -17.26
CA SER A 392 -5.09 -10.66 -16.99
C SER A 392 -6.24 -11.41 -17.66
#